data_851352ebeff3ff22cc92366bf438f0e1
#
_entry.id   851352ebeff3ff22cc92366bf438f0e1
#
_cell.length_a   1.000
_cell.length_b   1.000
_cell.length_c   1.000
_cell.angle_alpha   90.00
_cell.angle_beta   90.00
_cell.angle_gamma   90.00
#
_symmetry.space_group_name_H-M   'P 1'
#
loop_
_entity.id
_entity.type
_entity.pdbx_description
1 polymer ?
#
loop_
_entity_poly.entity_id
_entity_poly.type
_entity_poly.pdbx_seq_one_letter_code
_entity_poly.pdbx_strand_id
1 'polypeptide(L)'
;LTLASRVVTHGENMRTVAEFSVGAGDEIPFALTWSPSFRPVPDAANAAETINDATAGWRRWSSSHKTQGSGVWSDAVLRSLITLKALTHLETGGIVAAATTSLPEQLGGPRNWDYRFCWLRDATLTLYSLLNSGFLEEAAAWRDWLLRAVAGAPAQMQIMYGLAGERRLTEYEVPWLAGYEGAAPVHIGNAASDQLQLDVYGEVLDALYQARRMRLPPSDAAWDLERALVELYPFQGHGLGCLRPSHTHGRGVRPRWSR
;
A
#
# COMPACT_ATOMS: atom_id res chain seq x y z
N LEU A 1 -20.13 5.92 10.18
CA LEU A 1 -20.64 5.81 8.80
C LEU A 1 -21.98 6.53 8.70
N THR A 2 -22.15 7.33 7.64
CA THR A 2 -23.39 8.02 7.31
C THR A 2 -23.82 7.59 5.92
N LEU A 3 -25.06 7.12 5.80
CA LEU A 3 -25.70 6.83 4.51
C LEU A 3 -26.65 7.96 4.16
N ALA A 4 -26.45 8.58 3.00
CA ALA A 4 -27.33 9.58 2.43
C ALA A 4 -27.99 9.07 1.15
N SER A 5 -29.29 9.24 1.03
CA SER A 5 -30.07 8.90 -0.16
C SER A 5 -31.35 9.73 -0.18
N ARG A 6 -31.98 9.84 -1.36
CA ARG A 6 -33.33 10.39 -1.51
C ARG A 6 -34.43 9.40 -1.14
N VAL A 7 -34.06 8.11 -0.99
CA VAL A 7 -34.98 7.04 -0.64
C VAL A 7 -35.11 6.98 0.87
N VAL A 8 -36.35 6.76 1.36
CA VAL A 8 -36.58 6.53 2.79
C VAL A 8 -36.01 5.17 3.16
N THR A 9 -35.18 5.17 4.20
CA THR A 9 -34.56 3.95 4.74
C THR A 9 -35.09 3.66 6.13
N HIS A 10 -35.15 2.38 6.53
CA HIS A 10 -35.48 1.95 7.89
C HIS A 10 -34.54 0.83 8.37
N GLY A 11 -34.46 0.66 9.67
CA GLY A 11 -33.65 -0.41 10.27
C GLY A 11 -34.48 -1.68 10.43
N GLU A 12 -33.95 -2.82 9.99
CA GLU A 12 -34.54 -4.14 10.16
C GLU A 12 -33.45 -5.18 10.38
N ASN A 13 -33.54 -5.97 11.48
CA ASN A 13 -32.61 -7.07 11.76
C ASN A 13 -31.12 -6.69 11.63
N MET A 14 -30.69 -5.55 12.18
CA MET A 14 -29.35 -5.02 12.09
C MET A 14 -28.91 -4.63 10.65
N ARG A 15 -29.88 -4.43 9.77
CA ARG A 15 -29.65 -3.97 8.37
C ARG A 15 -30.39 -2.66 8.16
N THR A 16 -29.87 -1.85 7.23
CA THR A 16 -30.63 -0.71 6.68
C THR A 16 -31.29 -1.17 5.39
N VAL A 17 -32.59 -1.04 5.33
CA VAL A 17 -33.45 -1.52 4.23
C VAL A 17 -34.15 -0.34 3.58
N ALA A 18 -34.31 -0.40 2.26
CA ALA A 18 -35.10 0.52 1.47
C ALA A 18 -35.86 -0.23 0.36
N GLU A 19 -37.11 0.10 0.18
CA GLU A 19 -37.91 -0.40 -0.94
C GLU A 19 -38.30 0.77 -1.84
N PHE A 20 -38.03 0.65 -3.12
CA PHE A 20 -38.33 1.70 -4.10
C PHE A 20 -38.47 1.08 -5.50
N SER A 21 -39.12 1.83 -6.40
CA SER A 21 -39.28 1.47 -7.81
C SER A 21 -38.56 2.47 -8.68
N VAL A 22 -37.95 2.00 -9.76
CA VAL A 22 -37.28 2.81 -10.78
C VAL A 22 -37.80 2.48 -12.18
N GLY A 23 -37.97 3.49 -13.00
CA GLY A 23 -38.24 3.38 -14.42
C GLY A 23 -36.94 3.33 -15.24
N ALA A 24 -37.03 3.06 -16.51
CA ALA A 24 -35.86 3.10 -17.40
C ALA A 24 -35.30 4.52 -17.48
N GLY A 25 -34.02 4.70 -17.16
CA GLY A 25 -33.32 5.99 -17.14
C GLY A 25 -33.32 6.70 -15.77
N ASP A 26 -34.05 6.19 -14.80
CA ASP A 26 -33.98 6.73 -13.43
C ASP A 26 -32.67 6.36 -12.74
N GLU A 27 -32.10 7.33 -11.99
CA GLU A 27 -30.93 7.13 -11.16
C GLU A 27 -31.23 7.46 -9.70
N ILE A 28 -30.98 6.54 -8.80
CA ILE A 28 -31.10 6.75 -7.35
C ILE A 28 -29.73 6.66 -6.71
N PRO A 29 -29.14 7.77 -6.27
CA PRO A 29 -27.83 7.77 -5.64
C PRO A 29 -27.91 7.33 -4.18
N PHE A 30 -26.93 6.54 -3.75
CA PHE A 30 -26.63 6.22 -2.38
C PHE A 30 -25.19 6.64 -2.08
N ALA A 31 -24.98 7.53 -1.14
CA ALA A 31 -23.65 7.96 -0.70
C ALA A 31 -23.35 7.44 0.70
N LEU A 32 -22.35 6.57 0.83
CA LEU A 32 -21.88 6.07 2.12
C LEU A 32 -20.58 6.81 2.47
N THR A 33 -20.60 7.61 3.54
CA THR A 33 -19.46 8.41 3.98
C THR A 33 -18.99 7.96 5.35
N TRP A 34 -17.68 7.80 5.51
CA TRP A 34 -17.05 7.63 6.81
C TRP A 34 -16.54 8.97 7.33
N SER A 35 -16.79 9.25 8.58
CA SER A 35 -16.18 10.37 9.32
C SER A 35 -15.94 9.99 10.77
N PRO A 36 -14.91 10.54 11.45
CA PRO A 36 -14.77 10.38 12.89
C PRO A 36 -16.02 10.88 13.61
N SER A 37 -16.47 10.13 14.64
CA SER A 37 -17.73 10.43 15.35
C SER A 37 -17.74 11.77 16.10
N PHE A 38 -16.56 12.34 16.36
CA PHE A 38 -16.39 13.65 17.01
C PHE A 38 -16.40 14.83 16.03
N ARG A 39 -16.51 14.58 14.72
CA ARG A 39 -16.65 15.61 13.68
C ARG A 39 -18.10 15.74 13.23
N PRO A 40 -18.54 16.91 12.76
CA PRO A 40 -19.82 17.05 12.12
C PRO A 40 -19.99 16.03 10.96
N VAL A 41 -21.21 15.56 10.78
CA VAL A 41 -21.53 14.71 9.63
C VAL A 41 -21.30 15.55 8.35
N PRO A 42 -20.50 15.06 7.38
CA PRO A 42 -20.30 15.75 6.13
C PRO A 42 -21.63 15.90 5.39
N ASP A 43 -21.77 17.00 4.64
CA ASP A 43 -22.87 17.15 3.70
C ASP A 43 -22.93 15.99 2.71
N ALA A 44 -24.13 15.60 2.33
CA ALA A 44 -24.31 14.53 1.36
C ALA A 44 -23.65 14.93 0.03
N ALA A 45 -22.61 14.18 -0.35
CA ALA A 45 -21.94 14.39 -1.63
C ALA A 45 -22.94 14.19 -2.79
N ASN A 46 -22.86 15.05 -3.81
CA ASN A 46 -23.54 14.79 -5.07
C ASN A 46 -22.89 13.57 -5.73
N ALA A 47 -23.57 12.42 -5.68
CA ALA A 47 -23.01 11.17 -6.15
C ALA A 47 -22.62 11.20 -7.64
N ALA A 48 -23.40 11.88 -8.50
CA ALA A 48 -23.11 11.99 -9.92
C ALA A 48 -21.84 12.82 -10.17
N GLU A 49 -21.68 13.93 -9.48
CA GLU A 49 -20.48 14.78 -9.54
C GLU A 49 -19.25 14.03 -9.03
N THR A 50 -19.39 13.36 -7.89
CA THR A 50 -18.30 12.56 -7.30
C THR A 50 -17.83 11.43 -8.22
N ILE A 51 -18.76 10.73 -8.89
CA ILE A 51 -18.43 9.67 -9.87
C ILE A 51 -17.72 10.28 -11.08
N ASN A 52 -18.19 11.43 -11.58
CA ASN A 52 -17.56 12.10 -12.72
C ASN A 52 -16.14 12.57 -12.38
N ASP A 53 -15.95 13.17 -11.21
CA ASP A 53 -14.64 13.64 -10.75
C ASP A 53 -13.67 12.48 -10.53
N ALA A 54 -14.12 11.40 -9.89
CA ALA A 54 -13.33 10.19 -9.71
C ALA A 54 -12.94 9.60 -11.08
N THR A 55 -13.90 9.49 -12.01
CA THR A 55 -13.64 8.98 -13.35
C THR A 55 -12.63 9.85 -14.11
N ALA A 56 -12.78 11.16 -14.05
CA ALA A 56 -11.85 12.11 -14.66
C ALA A 56 -10.44 12.01 -14.03
N GLY A 57 -10.38 11.86 -12.71
CA GLY A 57 -9.13 11.66 -11.96
C GLY A 57 -8.38 10.40 -12.41
N TRP A 58 -9.08 9.26 -12.47
CA TRP A 58 -8.50 7.99 -12.92
C TRP A 58 -8.06 8.04 -14.38
N ARG A 59 -8.83 8.69 -15.27
CA ARG A 59 -8.45 8.88 -16.68
C ARG A 59 -7.21 9.75 -16.82
N ARG A 60 -7.10 10.85 -16.08
CA ARG A 60 -5.90 11.70 -16.09
C ARG A 60 -4.68 10.91 -15.61
N TRP A 61 -4.80 10.20 -14.50
CA TRP A 61 -3.71 9.40 -13.97
C TRP A 61 -3.29 8.31 -14.95
N SER A 62 -4.23 7.53 -15.46
CA SER A 62 -3.93 6.43 -16.37
C SER A 62 -3.34 6.89 -17.71
N SER A 63 -3.67 8.10 -18.19
CA SER A 63 -3.11 8.65 -19.43
C SER A 63 -1.68 9.17 -19.30
N SER A 64 -1.16 9.34 -18.08
CA SER A 64 0.20 9.81 -17.83
C SER A 64 1.27 8.73 -17.88
N HIS A 65 0.87 7.45 -18.00
CA HIS A 65 1.82 6.34 -18.02
C HIS A 65 2.73 6.34 -19.26
N LYS A 66 3.98 5.98 -19.04
CA LYS A 66 4.99 5.87 -20.09
C LYS A 66 5.24 4.39 -20.41
N THR A 67 4.24 3.68 -20.91
CA THR A 67 4.49 2.33 -21.42
C THR A 67 5.26 2.44 -22.74
N GLN A 68 6.45 1.87 -22.77
CA GLN A 68 7.18 1.71 -23.99
C GLN A 68 6.52 0.59 -24.81
N GLY A 69 5.70 0.98 -25.80
CA GLY A 69 5.17 0.07 -26.81
C GLY A 69 3.66 -0.06 -26.86
N SER A 70 3.13 0.00 -28.07
CA SER A 70 1.76 -0.37 -28.45
C SER A 70 1.64 -1.91 -28.54
N GLY A 71 2.02 -2.62 -27.47
CA GLY A 71 2.03 -4.09 -27.49
C GLY A 71 0.65 -4.66 -27.15
N VAL A 72 0.43 -5.92 -27.53
CA VAL A 72 -0.77 -6.72 -27.22
C VAL A 72 -1.13 -6.72 -25.73
N TRP A 73 -0.15 -6.42 -24.84
CA TRP A 73 -0.30 -6.45 -23.38
C TRP A 73 -0.55 -5.07 -22.75
N SER A 74 -0.62 -3.98 -23.55
CA SER A 74 -0.75 -2.62 -22.99
C SER A 74 -1.94 -2.44 -22.06
N ASP A 75 -3.10 -2.99 -22.45
CA ASP A 75 -4.32 -2.89 -21.66
C ASP A 75 -4.24 -3.69 -20.35
N ALA A 76 -3.61 -4.87 -20.39
CA ALA A 76 -3.40 -5.68 -19.19
C ALA A 76 -2.41 -5.01 -18.23
N VAL A 77 -1.34 -4.40 -18.75
CA VAL A 77 -0.38 -3.61 -17.96
C VAL A 77 -1.08 -2.41 -17.32
N LEU A 78 -1.83 -1.64 -18.10
CA LEU A 78 -2.57 -0.49 -17.59
C LEU A 78 -3.57 -0.89 -16.50
N ARG A 79 -4.31 -1.99 -16.70
CA ARG A 79 -5.23 -2.53 -15.70
C ARG A 79 -4.51 -2.89 -14.41
N SER A 80 -3.36 -3.54 -14.50
CA SER A 80 -2.52 -3.87 -13.34
C SER A 80 -2.04 -2.62 -12.61
N LEU A 81 -1.57 -1.62 -13.33
CA LEU A 81 -1.12 -0.34 -12.75
C LEU A 81 -2.27 0.40 -12.02
N ILE A 82 -3.48 0.40 -12.59
CA ILE A 82 -4.68 0.96 -11.93
C ILE A 82 -4.95 0.22 -10.62
N THR A 83 -4.82 -1.11 -10.60
CA THR A 83 -5.00 -1.90 -9.38
C THR A 83 -3.95 -1.55 -8.32
N LEU A 84 -2.67 -1.47 -8.70
CA LEU A 84 -1.59 -1.09 -7.79
C LEU A 84 -1.77 0.33 -7.24
N LYS A 85 -2.20 1.27 -8.10
CA LYS A 85 -2.54 2.63 -7.66
C LYS A 85 -3.71 2.65 -6.68
N ALA A 86 -4.74 1.82 -6.89
CA ALA A 86 -5.88 1.71 -5.98
C ALA A 86 -5.50 1.15 -4.60
N LEU A 87 -4.40 0.41 -4.49
CA LEU A 87 -3.83 -0.08 -3.23
C LEU A 87 -2.91 0.94 -2.53
N THR A 88 -2.64 2.07 -3.18
CA THR A 88 -1.81 3.16 -2.63
C THR A 88 -2.69 4.17 -1.91
N HIS A 89 -2.44 4.39 -0.63
CA HIS A 89 -3.18 5.36 0.17
C HIS A 89 -2.69 6.78 -0.11
N LEU A 90 -3.61 7.64 -0.54
CA LEU A 90 -3.27 8.98 -1.05
C LEU A 90 -2.60 9.88 0.01
N GLU A 91 -3.11 9.86 1.25
CA GLU A 91 -2.64 10.76 2.30
C GLU A 91 -1.30 10.34 2.90
N THR A 92 -1.08 9.03 3.05
CA THR A 92 0.13 8.53 3.72
C THR A 92 1.22 8.07 2.77
N GLY A 93 0.88 7.67 1.54
CA GLY A 93 1.80 7.04 0.60
C GLY A 93 2.03 5.55 0.86
N GLY A 94 1.41 4.97 1.89
CA GLY A 94 1.49 3.54 2.18
C GLY A 94 0.80 2.71 1.10
N ILE A 95 1.35 1.53 0.80
CA ILE A 95 0.82 0.61 -0.20
C ILE A 95 0.45 -0.69 0.50
N VAL A 96 -0.85 -1.02 0.54
CA VAL A 96 -1.33 -2.26 1.15
C VAL A 96 -1.21 -3.44 0.20
N ALA A 97 -0.99 -4.63 0.75
CA ALA A 97 -0.92 -5.85 -0.06
C ALA A 97 -2.29 -6.23 -0.66
N ALA A 98 -3.39 -5.95 0.05
CA ALA A 98 -4.74 -6.06 -0.47
C ALA A 98 -5.69 -5.06 0.21
N ALA A 99 -6.80 -4.72 -0.45
CA ALA A 99 -7.83 -3.82 0.10
C ALA A 99 -8.80 -4.55 1.05
N THR A 100 -8.70 -5.88 1.18
CA THR A 100 -9.64 -6.73 1.91
C THR A 100 -8.96 -7.56 2.97
N THR A 101 -9.73 -7.94 4.00
CA THR A 101 -9.32 -8.97 4.94
C THR A 101 -9.97 -10.31 4.58
N SER A 102 -9.29 -11.38 4.93
CA SER A 102 -9.83 -12.75 5.05
C SER A 102 -10.49 -13.31 3.79
N LEU A 103 -10.05 -12.88 2.62
CA LEU A 103 -10.32 -13.64 1.39
C LEU A 103 -9.56 -14.97 1.47
N PRO A 104 -10.27 -16.12 1.32
CA PRO A 104 -9.65 -17.40 1.53
C PRO A 104 -8.69 -17.78 0.40
N GLU A 105 -7.56 -18.36 0.74
CA GLU A 105 -6.66 -18.99 -0.25
C GLU A 105 -7.33 -20.19 -0.93
N GLN A 106 -8.25 -20.83 -0.22
CA GLN A 106 -9.10 -21.90 -0.69
C GLN A 106 -10.52 -21.70 -0.14
N LEU A 107 -11.53 -21.75 -1.01
CA LEU A 107 -12.94 -21.61 -0.62
C LEU A 107 -13.29 -22.61 0.49
N GLY A 108 -13.90 -22.11 1.58
CA GLY A 108 -14.23 -22.90 2.76
C GLY A 108 -13.04 -23.28 3.64
N GLY A 109 -11.83 -22.85 3.31
CA GLY A 109 -10.62 -23.14 4.06
C GLY A 109 -10.37 -22.18 5.22
N PRO A 110 -9.41 -22.51 6.14
CA PRO A 110 -9.09 -21.70 7.32
C PRO A 110 -8.00 -20.65 7.08
N ARG A 111 -7.37 -20.61 5.90
CA ARG A 111 -6.26 -19.69 5.61
C ARG A 111 -6.78 -18.37 5.06
N ASN A 112 -7.23 -17.52 5.98
CA ASN A 112 -7.99 -16.30 5.69
C ASN A 112 -7.30 -15.11 6.40
N TRP A 113 -6.24 -14.56 5.79
CA TRP A 113 -5.38 -13.57 6.42
C TRP A 113 -5.85 -12.14 6.15
N ASP A 114 -5.51 -11.24 7.06
CA ASP A 114 -5.69 -9.81 6.85
C ASP A 114 -4.48 -9.23 6.10
N TYR A 115 -4.70 -8.85 4.85
CA TYR A 115 -3.67 -8.26 3.98
C TYR A 115 -3.79 -6.74 3.80
N ARG A 116 -4.60 -6.06 4.63
CA ARG A 116 -4.77 -4.60 4.57
C ARG A 116 -3.61 -3.83 5.18
N PHE A 117 -2.42 -4.40 5.19
CA PHE A 117 -1.19 -3.84 5.73
C PHE A 117 -0.15 -3.60 4.64
N CYS A 118 0.75 -2.67 4.92
CA CYS A 118 1.87 -2.33 4.04
C CYS A 118 3.03 -3.30 4.27
N TRP A 119 3.08 -4.38 3.50
CA TRP A 119 4.19 -5.29 3.44
C TRP A 119 5.33 -4.66 2.65
N LEU A 120 6.52 -4.58 3.22
CA LEU A 120 7.64 -3.89 2.58
C LEU A 120 8.06 -4.56 1.28
N ARG A 121 8.07 -5.90 1.22
CA ARG A 121 8.35 -6.67 0.01
C ARG A 121 7.34 -6.38 -1.11
N ASP A 122 6.04 -6.50 -0.81
CA ASP A 122 4.96 -6.29 -1.78
C ASP A 122 4.97 -4.85 -2.29
N ALA A 123 5.18 -3.90 -1.39
CA ALA A 123 5.28 -2.49 -1.72
C ALA A 123 6.49 -2.18 -2.60
N THR A 124 7.63 -2.85 -2.39
CA THR A 124 8.84 -2.70 -3.22
C THR A 124 8.57 -3.14 -4.66
N LEU A 125 7.92 -4.29 -4.86
CA LEU A 125 7.56 -4.79 -6.20
C LEU A 125 6.54 -3.85 -6.88
N THR A 126 5.58 -3.34 -6.12
CA THR A 126 4.62 -2.35 -6.61
C THR A 126 5.32 -1.06 -7.03
N LEU A 127 6.21 -0.56 -6.19
CA LEU A 127 7.02 0.62 -6.46
C LEU A 127 7.84 0.47 -7.75
N TYR A 128 8.48 -0.68 -7.91
CA TYR A 128 9.26 -0.98 -9.11
C TYR A 128 8.39 -0.92 -10.38
N SER A 129 7.18 -1.47 -10.32
CA SER A 129 6.22 -1.44 -11.42
C SER A 129 5.78 -0.01 -11.75
N LEU A 130 5.47 0.80 -10.73
CA LEU A 130 5.10 2.21 -10.89
C LEU A 130 6.24 3.05 -11.44
N LEU A 131 7.47 2.88 -10.93
CA LEU A 131 8.67 3.59 -11.40
C LEU A 131 8.94 3.31 -12.89
N ASN A 132 8.94 2.04 -13.29
CA ASN A 132 9.17 1.66 -14.69
C ASN A 132 8.09 2.19 -15.64
N SER A 133 6.90 2.44 -15.11
CA SER A 133 5.78 3.02 -15.85
C SER A 133 5.73 4.55 -15.80
N GLY A 134 6.69 5.20 -15.10
CA GLY A 134 6.85 6.64 -15.04
C GLY A 134 6.08 7.36 -13.93
N PHE A 135 5.49 6.63 -12.98
CA PHE A 135 4.75 7.16 -11.84
C PHE A 135 5.69 7.50 -10.67
N LEU A 136 6.40 8.62 -10.79
CA LEU A 136 7.43 9.03 -9.82
C LEU A 136 6.83 9.63 -8.52
N GLU A 137 5.62 10.17 -8.59
CA GLU A 137 4.96 10.78 -7.43
C GLU A 137 4.61 9.72 -6.38
N GLU A 138 4.06 8.59 -6.83
CA GLU A 138 3.76 7.45 -5.97
C GLU A 138 5.01 6.89 -5.31
N ALA A 139 6.09 6.82 -6.06
CA ALA A 139 7.37 6.35 -5.56
C ALA A 139 7.96 7.28 -4.49
N ALA A 140 7.87 8.59 -4.69
CA ALA A 140 8.29 9.58 -3.71
C ALA A 140 7.45 9.50 -2.43
N ALA A 141 6.12 9.42 -2.56
CA ALA A 141 5.20 9.31 -1.45
C ALA A 141 5.45 8.04 -0.62
N TRP A 142 5.69 6.90 -1.27
CA TRP A 142 6.02 5.65 -0.59
C TRP A 142 7.38 5.72 0.13
N ARG A 143 8.41 6.26 -0.50
CA ARG A 143 9.71 6.47 0.14
C ARG A 143 9.56 7.29 1.43
N ASP A 144 8.82 8.38 1.35
CA ASP A 144 8.61 9.25 2.50
C ASP A 144 7.76 8.57 3.60
N TRP A 145 6.81 7.71 3.20
CA TRP A 145 6.08 6.83 4.11
C TRP A 145 7.02 5.83 4.80
N LEU A 146 7.88 5.14 4.04
CA LEU A 146 8.84 4.18 4.57
C LEU A 146 9.77 4.83 5.60
N LEU A 147 10.30 6.00 5.28
CA LEU A 147 11.18 6.74 6.18
C LEU A 147 10.49 7.08 7.50
N ARG A 148 9.20 7.42 7.47
CA ARG A 148 8.41 7.65 8.70
C ARG A 148 8.13 6.36 9.46
N ALA A 149 7.77 5.28 8.77
CA ALA A 149 7.42 4.00 9.40
C ALA A 149 8.62 3.35 10.11
N VAL A 150 9.82 3.48 9.54
CA VAL A 150 11.07 2.93 10.09
C VAL A 150 11.76 3.91 11.05
N ALA A 151 11.37 5.19 11.07
CA ALA A 151 12.04 6.31 11.73
C ALA A 151 12.71 5.97 13.05
N GLY A 152 14.01 6.27 13.15
CA GLY A 152 14.80 6.19 14.38
C GLY A 152 15.21 4.79 14.84
N ALA A 153 14.66 3.71 14.25
CA ALA A 153 14.95 2.34 14.67
C ALA A 153 15.08 1.33 13.51
N PRO A 154 16.05 1.48 12.60
CA PRO A 154 16.27 0.53 11.50
C PRO A 154 16.48 -0.92 11.99
N ALA A 155 17.12 -1.09 13.15
CA ALA A 155 17.33 -2.42 13.75
C ALA A 155 16.03 -3.11 14.20
N GLN A 156 14.95 -2.35 14.34
CA GLN A 156 13.62 -2.84 14.72
C GLN A 156 12.63 -2.79 13.54
N MET A 157 13.13 -2.77 12.32
CA MET A 157 12.30 -2.79 11.13
C MET A 157 11.46 -4.06 11.09
N GLN A 158 10.15 -3.88 10.89
CA GLN A 158 9.19 -4.97 10.72
C GLN A 158 9.00 -5.28 9.24
N ILE A 159 8.49 -6.46 8.95
CA ILE A 159 8.17 -6.85 7.57
C ILE A 159 6.93 -6.15 7.02
N MET A 160 6.06 -5.65 7.92
CA MET A 160 4.85 -4.93 7.58
C MET A 160 4.48 -3.89 8.63
N TYR A 161 3.65 -2.93 8.21
CA TYR A 161 3.15 -1.83 9.01
C TYR A 161 1.70 -1.52 8.65
N GLY A 162 0.98 -0.80 9.50
CA GLY A 162 -0.29 -0.20 9.13
C GLY A 162 -0.11 0.96 8.14
N LEU A 163 -1.20 1.47 7.59
CA LEU A 163 -1.20 2.55 6.59
C LEU A 163 -0.56 3.86 7.06
N ALA A 164 -0.69 4.20 8.33
CA ALA A 164 -0.05 5.36 8.93
C ALA A 164 1.32 5.05 9.57
N GLY A 165 1.82 3.81 9.41
CA GLY A 165 3.08 3.36 9.98
C GLY A 165 2.92 2.65 11.34
N GLU A 166 1.69 2.22 11.68
CA GLU A 166 1.43 1.50 12.92
C GLU A 166 2.23 0.19 12.97
N ARG A 167 2.86 -0.04 14.12
CA ARG A 167 3.73 -1.20 14.35
C ARG A 167 3.01 -2.36 15.04
N ARG A 168 1.93 -2.05 15.78
CA ARG A 168 1.18 -3.04 16.53
C ARG A 168 0.00 -3.54 15.70
N LEU A 169 0.11 -4.74 15.15
CA LEU A 169 -0.85 -5.35 14.23
C LEU A 169 -1.45 -6.63 14.83
N THR A 170 -1.87 -6.55 16.09
CA THR A 170 -2.39 -7.70 16.85
C THR A 170 -3.50 -8.41 16.10
N GLU A 171 -3.29 -9.70 15.83
CA GLU A 171 -4.27 -10.55 15.16
C GLU A 171 -5.32 -11.07 16.15
N TYR A 172 -6.58 -11.07 15.72
CA TYR A 172 -7.68 -11.70 16.44
C TYR A 172 -8.78 -12.14 15.47
N GLU A 173 -9.53 -13.16 15.88
CA GLU A 173 -10.65 -13.68 15.12
C GLU A 173 -11.93 -12.87 15.36
N VAL A 174 -12.78 -12.77 14.34
CA VAL A 174 -14.07 -12.08 14.36
C VAL A 174 -15.20 -13.09 14.14
N PRO A 175 -15.64 -13.82 15.18
CA PRO A 175 -16.52 -14.98 15.04
C PRO A 175 -17.94 -14.65 14.56
N TRP A 176 -18.36 -13.39 14.66
CA TRP A 176 -19.71 -12.95 14.23
C TRP A 176 -19.76 -12.54 12.75
N LEU A 177 -18.64 -12.50 12.05
CA LEU A 177 -18.61 -12.24 10.62
C LEU A 177 -18.55 -13.55 9.85
N ALA A 178 -19.47 -13.71 8.91
CA ALA A 178 -19.37 -14.76 7.92
C ALA A 178 -18.23 -14.41 6.95
N GLY A 179 -17.27 -15.29 6.77
CA GLY A 179 -16.23 -15.14 5.77
C GLY A 179 -16.78 -15.33 4.35
N TYR A 180 -15.97 -15.01 3.37
CA TYR A 180 -16.30 -15.18 1.95
C TYR A 180 -16.59 -16.66 1.65
N GLU A 181 -17.76 -16.95 1.07
CA GLU A 181 -18.23 -18.33 0.78
C GLU A 181 -18.16 -19.24 2.02
N GLY A 182 -18.43 -18.69 3.20
CA GLY A 182 -18.41 -19.44 4.45
C GLY A 182 -17.01 -19.81 4.96
N ALA A 183 -15.95 -19.29 4.37
CA ALA A 183 -14.60 -19.51 4.87
C ALA A 183 -14.36 -18.81 6.20
N ALA A 184 -13.93 -19.54 7.20
CA ALA A 184 -13.72 -19.05 8.55
C ALA A 184 -12.38 -19.53 9.09
N PRO A 185 -11.77 -18.80 10.05
CA PRO A 185 -12.26 -17.57 10.68
C PRO A 185 -12.04 -16.31 9.83
N VAL A 186 -12.75 -15.23 10.16
CA VAL A 186 -12.39 -13.88 9.68
C VAL A 186 -11.39 -13.29 10.67
N HIS A 187 -10.27 -12.77 10.17
CA HIS A 187 -9.22 -12.16 10.99
C HIS A 187 -9.18 -10.63 10.86
N ILE A 188 -8.79 -9.95 11.92
CA ILE A 188 -8.31 -8.57 11.90
C ILE A 188 -6.93 -8.57 12.55
N GLY A 189 -6.01 -7.80 11.96
CA GLY A 189 -4.61 -7.88 12.34
C GLY A 189 -3.88 -9.02 11.63
N ASN A 190 -2.56 -9.09 11.83
CA ASN A 190 -1.75 -10.14 11.20
C ASN A 190 -0.53 -10.45 12.04
N ALA A 191 -0.49 -11.64 12.63
CA ALA A 191 0.57 -12.10 13.52
C ALA A 191 1.93 -12.25 12.84
N ALA A 192 1.97 -12.30 11.49
CA ALA A 192 3.24 -12.29 10.77
C ALA A 192 4.04 -11.00 10.99
N SER A 193 3.43 -9.92 11.52
CA SER A 193 4.16 -8.70 11.92
C SER A 193 5.30 -8.95 12.90
N ASP A 194 5.22 -10.01 13.69
CA ASP A 194 6.24 -10.38 14.69
C ASP A 194 7.33 -11.30 14.13
N GLN A 195 7.23 -11.69 12.85
CA GLN A 195 8.22 -12.54 12.21
C GLN A 195 9.45 -11.75 11.78
N LEU A 196 10.62 -12.38 11.91
CA LEU A 196 11.86 -11.91 11.29
C LEU A 196 11.98 -12.54 9.89
N GLN A 197 11.93 -11.74 8.86
CA GLN A 197 12.17 -12.14 7.47
C GLN A 197 13.39 -11.36 6.95
N LEU A 198 14.49 -12.03 6.65
CA LEU A 198 15.76 -11.38 6.29
C LEU A 198 15.73 -10.71 4.92
N ASP A 199 14.85 -11.15 4.03
CA ASP A 199 14.65 -10.58 2.69
C ASP A 199 14.22 -9.11 2.73
N VAL A 200 13.46 -8.70 3.77
CA VAL A 200 12.93 -7.34 3.88
C VAL A 200 14.03 -6.25 3.83
N TYR A 201 15.21 -6.54 4.35
CA TYR A 201 16.32 -5.59 4.33
C TYR A 201 16.86 -5.37 2.92
N GLY A 202 17.00 -6.47 2.16
CA GLY A 202 17.39 -6.43 0.75
C GLY A 202 16.34 -5.71 -0.11
N GLU A 203 15.07 -5.99 0.13
CA GLU A 203 13.96 -5.36 -0.58
C GLU A 203 13.93 -3.83 -0.37
N VAL A 204 14.10 -3.38 0.88
CA VAL A 204 14.16 -1.95 1.19
C VAL A 204 15.37 -1.28 0.55
N LEU A 205 16.55 -1.91 0.62
CA LEU A 205 17.77 -1.40 -0.01
C LEU A 205 17.61 -1.30 -1.53
N ASP A 206 17.02 -2.33 -2.16
CA ASP A 206 16.76 -2.31 -3.61
C ASP A 206 15.75 -1.21 -3.97
N ALA A 207 14.67 -1.07 -3.21
CA ALA A 207 13.68 -0.01 -3.43
C ALA A 207 14.31 1.39 -3.40
N LEU A 208 15.15 1.68 -2.42
CA LEU A 208 15.84 2.96 -2.30
C LEU A 208 16.87 3.16 -3.42
N TYR A 209 17.57 2.10 -3.81
CA TYR A 209 18.49 2.12 -4.96
C TYR A 209 17.74 2.41 -6.27
N GLN A 210 16.63 1.72 -6.55
CA GLN A 210 15.83 1.94 -7.75
C GLN A 210 15.24 3.35 -7.79
N ALA A 211 14.77 3.86 -6.65
CA ALA A 211 14.32 5.24 -6.54
C ALA A 211 15.41 6.25 -6.99
N ARG A 212 16.65 6.07 -6.56
CA ARG A 212 17.78 6.90 -7.02
C ARG A 212 18.08 6.72 -8.51
N ARG A 213 18.13 5.46 -8.96
CA ARG A 213 18.38 5.12 -10.36
C ARG A 213 17.38 5.79 -11.29
N MET A 214 16.12 5.86 -10.87
CA MET A 214 15.01 6.50 -11.59
C MET A 214 14.92 8.01 -11.33
N ARG A 215 15.95 8.61 -10.70
CA ARG A 215 16.11 10.04 -10.47
C ARG A 215 15.05 10.68 -9.58
N LEU A 216 14.53 9.95 -8.60
CA LEU A 216 13.79 10.61 -7.53
C LEU A 216 14.69 11.66 -6.84
N PRO A 217 14.11 12.76 -6.33
CA PRO A 217 14.87 13.75 -5.61
C PRO A 217 15.69 13.11 -4.48
N PRO A 218 16.95 13.53 -4.27
CA PRO A 218 17.78 13.00 -3.20
C PRO A 218 17.15 13.24 -1.83
N SER A 219 17.39 12.33 -0.88
CA SER A 219 16.92 12.41 0.50
C SER A 219 18.03 11.95 1.43
N ASP A 220 18.48 12.83 2.31
CA ASP A 220 19.50 12.50 3.31
C ASP A 220 19.01 11.42 4.28
N ALA A 221 17.73 11.47 4.66
CA ALA A 221 17.11 10.45 5.51
C ALA A 221 17.09 9.06 4.86
N ALA A 222 16.86 8.99 3.53
CA ALA A 222 16.94 7.71 2.80
C ALA A 222 18.37 7.18 2.79
N TRP A 223 19.35 8.07 2.62
CA TRP A 223 20.76 7.70 2.65
C TRP A 223 21.22 7.24 4.02
N ASP A 224 20.74 7.87 5.08
CA ASP A 224 21.03 7.48 6.46
C ASP A 224 20.42 6.12 6.79
N LEU A 225 19.20 5.84 6.32
CA LEU A 225 18.57 4.54 6.47
C LEU A 225 19.37 3.44 5.76
N GLU A 226 19.79 3.67 4.51
CA GLU A 226 20.60 2.70 3.76
C GLU A 226 21.91 2.36 4.48
N ARG A 227 22.62 3.37 4.98
CA ARG A 227 23.84 3.16 5.77
C ARG A 227 23.58 2.32 7.01
N ALA A 228 22.54 2.68 7.76
CA ALA A 228 22.18 1.93 8.97
C ALA A 228 21.84 0.46 8.67
N LEU A 229 21.09 0.20 7.59
CA LEU A 229 20.76 -1.17 7.18
C LEU A 229 21.99 -1.98 6.75
N VAL A 230 22.92 -1.38 6.01
CA VAL A 230 24.18 -2.04 5.61
C VAL A 230 25.08 -2.32 6.82
N GLU A 231 25.13 -1.42 7.81
CA GLU A 231 25.91 -1.60 9.03
C GLU A 231 25.31 -2.68 9.96
N LEU A 232 23.98 -2.75 10.05
CA LEU A 232 23.27 -3.73 10.88
C LEU A 232 23.41 -5.17 10.36
N TYR A 233 23.52 -5.33 9.05
CA TYR A 233 23.62 -6.64 8.40
C TYR A 233 24.87 -6.72 7.56
N PRO A 234 26.07 -6.75 8.21
CA PRO A 234 27.28 -7.08 7.50
C PRO A 234 27.10 -8.46 6.90
N PHE A 235 27.13 -8.57 5.58
CA PHE A 235 27.16 -9.85 4.88
C PHE A 235 28.26 -10.71 5.49
N GLN A 236 27.94 -11.57 6.40
CA GLN A 236 28.83 -12.67 6.79
C GLN A 236 28.84 -13.62 5.59
N GLY A 237 29.74 -13.28 4.66
CA GLY A 237 29.82 -13.97 3.39
C GLY A 237 30.24 -15.40 3.57
N HIS A 238 29.33 -16.30 3.19
CA HIS A 238 29.74 -17.53 2.53
C HIS A 238 29.24 -17.43 1.10
N GLY A 239 30.12 -16.94 0.21
CA GLY A 239 30.01 -17.21 -1.21
C GLY A 239 29.50 -16.18 -2.17
N LEU A 240 29.62 -14.87 -1.94
CA LEU A 240 29.69 -13.87 -3.03
C LEU A 240 30.70 -12.79 -2.63
N GLY A 241 31.93 -12.96 -3.09
CA GLY A 241 33.02 -12.02 -2.87
C GLY A 241 32.88 -10.77 -3.75
N CYS A 242 32.06 -9.81 -3.33
CA CYS A 242 32.15 -8.45 -3.85
C CYS A 242 31.56 -7.50 -2.82
N LEU A 243 32.39 -6.53 -2.41
CA LEU A 243 32.10 -5.38 -1.57
C LEU A 243 32.41 -5.51 -0.08
N ARG A 244 33.65 -5.86 0.26
CA ARG A 244 34.25 -5.33 1.49
C ARG A 244 34.98 -4.04 1.16
N PRO A 245 34.66 -2.88 1.78
CA PRO A 245 35.61 -1.81 1.89
C PRO A 245 36.77 -2.31 2.76
N SER A 246 37.97 -2.37 2.23
CA SER A 246 39.19 -2.64 3.00
C SER A 246 39.31 -1.58 4.08
N HIS A 247 39.17 -1.98 5.36
CA HIS A 247 39.60 -1.15 6.47
C HIS A 247 41.11 -1.05 6.47
N THR A 248 41.65 -0.08 5.74
CA THR A 248 42.97 0.45 6.03
C THR A 248 42.78 1.70 6.86
N HIS A 249 43.31 1.66 8.08
CA HIS A 249 43.53 2.84 8.93
C HIS A 249 44.25 3.92 8.12
N GLY A 250 43.63 5.08 7.98
CA GLY A 250 44.31 6.25 7.44
C GLY A 250 43.35 7.27 6.83
N ARG A 251 43.04 8.30 7.63
CA ARG A 251 42.63 9.66 7.21
C ARG A 251 41.71 9.79 6.03
N GLY A 252 40.50 10.19 6.28
CA GLY A 252 39.66 11.12 5.55
C GLY A 252 39.75 11.11 4.02
N VAL A 253 39.21 10.09 3.36
CA VAL A 253 38.92 10.17 1.93
C VAL A 253 37.45 9.81 1.75
N ARG A 254 36.63 10.82 1.47
CA ARG A 254 35.26 10.61 1.02
C ARG A 254 35.31 9.80 -0.29
N PRO A 255 34.58 8.68 -0.44
CA PRO A 255 34.48 8.02 -1.73
C PRO A 255 33.83 8.99 -2.72
N ARG A 256 34.55 9.35 -3.77
CA ARG A 256 33.98 9.99 -4.96
C ARG A 256 33.17 8.94 -5.71
N TRP A 257 31.87 8.94 -5.55
CA TRP A 257 30.99 8.31 -6.52
C TRP A 257 30.75 9.31 -7.63
N SER A 258 31.21 8.99 -8.85
CA SER A 258 30.95 9.77 -10.06
C SER A 258 29.45 9.87 -10.31
N ARG A 259 29.06 11.08 -10.64
CA ARG A 259 27.68 11.45 -11.02
C ARG A 259 27.17 10.69 -12.24
#